data_1562cf2acee58f618082f76f962c9d50
#
_entry.id   1562cf2acee58f618082f76f962c9d50
#
_cell.length_a   1.000
_cell.length_b   1.000
_cell.length_c   1.000
_cell.angle_alpha   90.00
_cell.angle_beta   90.00
_cell.angle_gamma   90.00
#
_symmetry.space_group_name_H-M   'P 1'
#
loop_
_entity.id
_entity.type
_entity.pdbx_description
1 polymer ?
#
loop_
_entity_poly.entity_id
_entity_poly.type
_entity_poly.pdbx_seq_one_letter_code
_entity_poly.pdbx_strand_id
1 'polypeptide(L)'
;MTWIKTVAVDESDEVRKAVESQRELYPIEYATPVHPTADGETAGIVASHSLIPNALYHAFATFGTLMSPDLPLDRRQHEMITTVVSVTNRCHY
;
A
#
# COMPACT_ATOMS: atom_id res chain seq x y z
N MET A 1 -8.70 -0.86 12.35
CA MET A 1 -10.00 -0.17 12.35
C MET A 1 -9.83 1.25 11.79
N THR A 2 -10.68 1.66 10.90
CA THR A 2 -10.68 3.03 10.35
C THR A 2 -11.90 3.80 10.87
N TRP A 3 -11.75 5.11 11.02
CA TRP A 3 -12.82 5.99 11.52
C TRP A 3 -13.75 6.47 10.41
N ILE A 4 -13.34 6.25 9.17
CA ILE A 4 -14.11 6.64 7.99
C ILE A 4 -14.71 5.39 7.33
N LYS A 5 -15.75 5.60 6.53
CA LYS A 5 -16.32 4.54 5.70
C LYS A 5 -15.26 4.05 4.71
N THR A 6 -15.18 2.74 4.55
CA THR A 6 -14.32 2.08 3.57
C THR A 6 -15.16 1.16 2.68
N VAL A 7 -14.65 0.82 1.52
CA VAL A 7 -15.27 -0.11 0.58
C VAL A 7 -14.34 -1.32 0.44
N ALA A 8 -14.87 -2.50 0.70
CA ALA A 8 -14.10 -3.74 0.60
C ALA A 8 -13.93 -4.16 -0.87
N VAL A 9 -12.91 -4.97 -1.13
CA VAL A 9 -12.61 -5.45 -2.49
C VAL A 9 -13.72 -6.33 -3.08
N ASP A 10 -14.49 -7.00 -2.24
CA ASP A 10 -15.62 -7.83 -2.65
C ASP A 10 -16.91 -7.01 -2.88
N GLU A 11 -16.96 -5.76 -2.43
CA GLU A 11 -18.10 -4.87 -2.60
C GLU A 11 -18.03 -4.06 -3.90
N SER A 12 -16.85 -3.91 -4.51
CA SER A 12 -16.68 -3.07 -5.69
C SER A 12 -15.58 -3.60 -6.59
N ASP A 13 -15.90 -3.83 -7.86
CA ASP A 13 -14.93 -4.22 -8.87
C ASP A 13 -13.89 -3.13 -9.12
N GLU A 14 -14.28 -1.87 -9.03
CA GLU A 14 -13.37 -0.73 -9.22
C GLU A 14 -12.33 -0.68 -8.11
N VAL A 15 -12.73 -0.89 -6.87
CA VAL A 15 -11.81 -0.97 -5.73
C VAL A 15 -10.88 -2.16 -5.87
N ARG A 16 -11.40 -3.33 -6.24
CA ARG A 16 -10.60 -4.53 -6.45
C ARG A 16 -9.53 -4.30 -7.52
N LYS A 17 -9.92 -3.74 -8.67
CA LYS A 17 -8.99 -3.44 -9.76
C LYS A 17 -7.90 -2.44 -9.32
N ALA A 18 -8.28 -1.42 -8.57
CA ALA A 18 -7.34 -0.43 -8.07
C ALA A 18 -6.32 -1.07 -7.11
N VAL A 19 -6.77 -1.90 -6.18
CA VAL A 19 -5.91 -2.60 -5.23
C VAL A 19 -4.96 -3.56 -5.93
N GLU A 20 -5.47 -4.38 -6.84
CA GLU A 20 -4.67 -5.35 -7.58
C GLU A 20 -3.64 -4.68 -8.49
N SER A 21 -4.06 -3.66 -9.25
CA SER A 21 -3.20 -2.98 -10.21
C SER A 21 -2.04 -2.25 -9.54
N GLN A 22 -2.28 -1.59 -8.41
CA GLN A 22 -1.19 -0.91 -7.70
C GLN A 22 -0.24 -1.90 -7.03
N ARG A 23 -0.76 -3.05 -6.56
CA ARG A 23 0.05 -4.08 -5.91
C ARG A 23 1.07 -4.71 -6.85
N GLU A 24 0.75 -4.80 -8.13
CA GLU A 24 1.66 -5.31 -9.15
C GLU A 24 2.95 -4.50 -9.28
N LEU A 25 2.93 -3.25 -8.85
CA LEU A 25 4.10 -2.37 -8.90
C LEU A 25 5.04 -2.56 -7.71
N TYR A 26 4.61 -3.31 -6.70
CA TYR A 26 5.40 -3.51 -5.48
C TYR A 26 6.48 -4.56 -5.66
N PRO A 27 7.60 -4.46 -4.92
CA PRO A 27 8.60 -5.53 -4.87
C PRO A 27 7.96 -6.84 -4.43
N ILE A 28 8.49 -7.95 -4.96
CA ILE A 28 7.94 -9.29 -4.70
C ILE A 28 7.96 -9.63 -3.20
N GLU A 29 8.89 -9.07 -2.44
CA GLU A 29 9.00 -9.29 -1.00
C GLU A 29 7.77 -8.80 -0.23
N TYR A 30 7.04 -7.84 -0.79
CA TYR A 30 5.82 -7.32 -0.18
C TYR A 30 4.61 -8.24 -0.38
N ALA A 31 4.78 -9.33 -1.11
CA ALA A 31 3.74 -10.36 -1.20
C ALA A 31 3.55 -11.12 0.12
N THR A 32 4.57 -11.11 0.99
CA THR A 32 4.49 -11.75 2.29
C THR A 32 3.88 -10.79 3.31
N PRO A 33 2.72 -11.12 3.90
CA PRO A 33 2.11 -10.27 4.91
C PRO A 33 2.97 -10.17 6.17
N VAL A 34 3.22 -8.96 6.65
CA VAL A 34 3.96 -8.71 7.90
C VAL A 34 3.04 -8.30 9.04
N HIS A 35 1.82 -7.89 8.73
CA HIS A 35 0.80 -7.56 9.72
C HIS A 35 -0.42 -8.47 9.53
N PRO A 36 -0.93 -9.06 10.61
CA PRO A 36 -2.14 -9.87 10.52
C PRO A 36 -3.33 -9.01 10.08
N THR A 37 -4.03 -9.48 9.06
CA THR A 37 -5.33 -8.94 8.66
C THR A 37 -6.30 -10.11 8.58
N ALA A 38 -7.59 -9.85 8.74
CA ALA A 38 -8.59 -10.86 8.48
C ALA A 38 -8.58 -11.25 6.99
N ASP A 39 -8.97 -12.48 6.69
CA ASP A 39 -9.02 -12.96 5.32
C ASP A 39 -9.85 -12.04 4.43
N GLY A 40 -9.27 -11.63 3.31
CA GLY A 40 -9.93 -10.73 2.37
C GLY A 40 -9.88 -9.25 2.74
N GLU A 41 -9.35 -8.91 3.90
CA GLU A 41 -9.20 -7.50 4.28
C GLU A 41 -7.97 -6.86 3.65
N THR A 42 -8.13 -5.59 3.31
CA THR A 42 -7.06 -4.72 2.85
C THR A 42 -6.47 -3.99 4.05
N ALA A 43 -5.17 -3.74 4.04
CA ALA A 43 -4.51 -2.94 5.09
C ALA A 43 -5.24 -1.61 5.27
N GLY A 44 -5.38 -1.16 6.54
CA GLY A 44 -6.17 0.02 6.88
C GLY A 44 -5.78 1.27 6.11
N ILE A 45 -4.49 1.49 5.86
CA ILE A 45 -4.02 2.65 5.08
C ILE A 45 -4.51 2.58 3.63
N VAL A 46 -4.58 1.41 3.02
CA VAL A 46 -5.10 1.22 1.67
C VAL A 46 -6.63 1.37 1.68
N ALA A 47 -7.30 0.71 2.61
CA ALA A 47 -8.76 0.77 2.74
C ALA A 47 -9.26 2.20 2.96
N SER A 48 -8.51 3.05 3.64
CA SER A 48 -8.87 4.46 3.87
C SER A 48 -9.00 5.27 2.57
N HIS A 49 -8.43 4.81 1.47
CA HIS A 49 -8.53 5.45 0.15
C HIS A 49 -9.61 4.82 -0.74
N SER A 50 -10.34 3.83 -0.24
CA SER A 50 -11.24 3.01 -1.07
C SER A 50 -12.49 3.72 -1.58
N LEU A 51 -12.90 4.85 -0.98
CA LEU A 51 -14.05 5.62 -1.48
C LEU A 51 -13.79 6.26 -2.85
N ILE A 52 -12.54 6.47 -3.20
CA ILE A 52 -12.13 7.04 -4.49
C ILE A 52 -11.11 6.09 -5.10
N PRO A 53 -11.54 5.06 -5.86
CA PRO A 53 -10.63 4.04 -6.38
C PRO A 53 -9.47 4.57 -7.19
N ASN A 54 -9.67 5.62 -7.99
CA ASN A 54 -8.60 6.25 -8.75
C ASN A 54 -7.54 6.87 -7.83
N ALA A 55 -7.96 7.51 -6.74
CA ALA A 55 -7.03 8.08 -5.78
C ALA A 55 -6.25 6.98 -5.06
N LEU A 56 -6.90 5.88 -4.71
CA LEU A 56 -6.25 4.70 -4.15
C LEU A 56 -5.14 4.19 -5.09
N TYR A 57 -5.50 3.97 -6.36
CA TYR A 57 -4.54 3.49 -7.35
C TYR A 57 -3.33 4.43 -7.48
N HIS A 58 -3.56 5.71 -7.70
CA HIS A 58 -2.47 6.66 -7.94
C HIS A 58 -1.58 6.88 -6.72
N ALA A 59 -2.16 6.92 -5.52
CA ALA A 59 -1.38 7.08 -4.29
C ALA A 59 -0.43 5.89 -4.07
N PHE A 60 -0.94 4.68 -4.19
CA PHE A 60 -0.13 3.48 -3.95
C PHE A 60 0.72 3.07 -5.15
N ALA A 61 0.34 3.46 -6.37
CA ALA A 61 1.20 3.33 -7.55
C ALA A 61 2.44 4.21 -7.42
N THR A 62 2.31 5.40 -6.84
CA THR A 62 3.47 6.26 -6.53
C THR A 62 4.44 5.55 -5.60
N PHE A 63 3.93 4.94 -4.52
CA PHE A 63 4.77 4.16 -3.62
C PHE A 63 5.47 3.01 -4.36
N GLY A 64 4.74 2.25 -5.16
CA GLY A 64 5.31 1.15 -5.95
C GLY A 64 6.41 1.63 -6.90
N THR A 65 6.21 2.78 -7.53
CA THR A 65 7.21 3.39 -8.42
C THR A 65 8.47 3.79 -7.65
N LEU A 66 8.30 4.39 -6.47
CA LEU A 66 9.44 4.78 -5.62
C LEU A 66 10.24 3.58 -5.13
N MET A 67 9.63 2.42 -5.02
CA MET A 67 10.28 1.18 -4.59
C MET A 67 10.81 0.34 -5.76
N SER A 68 10.77 0.86 -6.98
CA SER A 68 11.21 0.15 -8.18
C SER A 68 12.71 -0.16 -8.14
N PRO A 69 13.12 -1.39 -8.50
CA PRO A 69 14.54 -1.74 -8.61
C PRO A 69 15.25 -1.03 -9.77
N ASP A 70 14.51 -0.42 -10.69
CA ASP A 70 15.07 0.30 -11.84
C ASP A 70 15.57 1.71 -11.46
N LEU A 71 15.29 2.16 -10.26
CA LEU A 71 15.77 3.44 -9.75
C LEU A 71 17.24 3.33 -9.29
N PRO A 72 17.97 4.47 -9.20
CA PRO A 72 19.37 4.48 -8.77
C PRO A 72 19.61 3.97 -7.36
N LEU A 73 18.57 3.90 -6.52
CA LEU A 73 18.68 3.41 -5.15
C LEU A 73 18.45 1.90 -5.10
N ASP A 74 19.24 1.20 -4.32
CA ASP A 74 19.03 -0.22 -4.08
C ASP A 74 17.97 -0.46 -2.99
N ARG A 75 17.57 -1.71 -2.78
CA ARG A 75 16.55 -2.08 -1.82
C ARG A 75 16.90 -1.67 -0.40
N ARG A 76 18.15 -1.83 -0.03
CA ARG A 76 18.64 -1.45 1.31
C ARG A 76 18.46 0.05 1.55
N GLN A 77 18.78 0.86 0.54
CA GLN A 77 18.63 2.32 0.64
C GLN A 77 17.15 2.70 0.73
N HIS A 78 16.28 2.07 -0.04
CA HIS A 78 14.83 2.27 0.07
C HIS A 78 14.34 1.99 1.49
N GLU A 79 14.73 0.87 2.07
CA GLU A 79 14.29 0.49 3.41
C GLU A 79 14.85 1.42 4.49
N MET A 80 16.06 1.92 4.34
CA MET A 80 16.63 2.90 5.27
C MET A 80 15.85 4.22 5.23
N ILE A 81 15.50 4.69 4.04
CA ILE A 81 14.71 5.93 3.87
C ILE A 81 13.33 5.76 4.50
N THR A 82 12.63 4.68 4.19
CA THR A 82 11.28 4.45 4.72
C THR A 82 11.28 4.29 6.24
N THR A 83 12.30 3.64 6.79
CA THR A 83 12.46 3.47 8.23
C THR A 83 12.65 4.83 8.93
N VAL A 84 13.52 5.69 8.39
CA VAL A 84 13.76 7.03 8.95
C VAL A 84 12.49 7.87 8.90
N VAL A 85 11.76 7.83 7.79
CA VAL A 85 10.49 8.55 7.66
C VAL A 85 9.48 8.06 8.69
N SER A 86 9.34 6.74 8.85
CA SER A 86 8.40 6.16 9.80
C SER A 86 8.75 6.52 11.25
N VAL A 87 10.02 6.46 11.61
CA VAL A 87 10.49 6.84 12.96
C VAL A 87 10.24 8.31 13.22
N THR A 88 10.58 9.17 12.27
CA THR A 88 10.39 10.63 12.39
C THR A 88 8.92 10.98 12.56
N ASN A 89 8.04 10.29 11.83
CA ASN A 89 6.60 10.47 11.91
C ASN A 89 5.95 9.75 13.10
N ARG A 90 6.73 9.01 13.89
CA ARG A 90 6.22 8.16 14.97
C ARG A 90 5.15 7.19 14.47
N CYS A 91 5.35 6.68 13.26
CA CYS A 91 4.43 5.74 12.64
C CYS A 91 4.67 4.33 13.20
N HIS A 92 3.64 3.75 13.82
CA HIS A 92 3.73 2.40 14.39
C HIS A 92 3.69 1.33 13.29
N TYR A 93 2.94 1.60 12.23
CA TYR A 93 2.78 0.66 11.12
C TYR A 93 4.04 0.55 10.29
#